data_175bc5e5fa52364a12960db222607619
#
_entry.id   175bc5e5fa52364a12960db222607619
#
_cell.length_a   1.000
_cell.length_b   1.000
_cell.length_c   1.000
_cell.angle_alpha   90.00
_cell.angle_beta   90.00
_cell.angle_gamma   90.00
#
_symmetry.space_group_name_H-M   'P 1'
#
loop_
_entity.id
_entity.type
_entity.pdbx_description
1 polymer ?
#
loop_
_entity_poly.entity_id
_entity_poly.type
_entity_poly.pdbx_seq_one_letter_code
_entity_poly.pdbx_strand_id
1 'polypeptide(L)'
;MAMLDQAHTRRFGHPVPAKVRITPVKGKAILVSGHDLGDLEELLKQTQDLGINIYTHGEMLPAHGYPQLKKYPHLAGNYGGAWQDQAREFDEFPGAILMTTNCIQEPRASYIDRIFTCGLVAWPGVRHIDGEDFSPVIAAAQAAPGFAEDEPEKTILTGFGHNSVLGAADKIVGAVKSGAIKHFFLIGGCDGAKPGRNYYTEFAQAVPKDSMILTLACGKFRFNKEEFGEIEGLPRLLDLGQCNDAYSAVKIASALAEAFSCGVNDLPLSLILSWYEQ
;
A
#
# COMPACT_ATOMS: atom_id res chain seq x y z
N MET A 1 -1.48 -16.93 3.22
CA MET A 1 -2.32 -15.70 3.27
C MET A 1 -3.18 -15.62 4.53
N ALA A 2 -4.10 -16.57 4.82
CA ALA A 2 -4.96 -16.50 6.02
C ALA A 2 -4.21 -16.36 7.36
N MET A 3 -3.11 -17.06 7.55
CA MET A 3 -2.26 -16.94 8.75
C MET A 3 -1.64 -15.56 8.88
N LEU A 4 -1.19 -14.96 7.77
CA LEU A 4 -0.59 -13.63 7.77
C LEU A 4 -1.65 -12.55 8.05
N ASP A 5 -2.81 -12.63 7.40
CA ASP A 5 -3.96 -11.77 7.71
C ASP A 5 -4.33 -11.82 9.20
N GLN A 6 -4.41 -13.04 9.78
CA GLN A 6 -4.69 -13.21 11.19
C GLN A 6 -3.59 -12.62 12.10
N ALA A 7 -2.31 -12.75 11.72
CA ALA A 7 -1.20 -12.18 12.47
C ALA A 7 -1.26 -10.65 12.43
N HIS A 8 -1.45 -10.06 11.26
CA HIS A 8 -1.57 -8.61 11.08
C HIS A 8 -2.77 -8.05 11.84
N THR A 9 -3.96 -8.64 11.65
CA THR A 9 -5.19 -8.11 12.26
C THR A 9 -5.23 -8.26 13.77
N ARG A 10 -4.62 -9.32 14.34
CA ARG A 10 -4.46 -9.48 15.79
C ARG A 10 -3.51 -8.44 16.39
N ARG A 11 -2.40 -8.15 15.72
CA ARG A 11 -1.36 -7.23 16.24
C ARG A 11 -1.73 -5.76 15.98
N PHE A 12 -2.20 -5.44 14.78
CA PHE A 12 -2.38 -4.07 14.32
C PHE A 12 -3.83 -3.61 14.24
N GLY A 13 -4.79 -4.52 14.46
CA GLY A 13 -6.24 -4.30 14.24
C GLY A 13 -6.62 -4.52 12.77
N HIS A 14 -7.92 -4.62 12.50
CA HIS A 14 -8.40 -4.68 11.12
C HIS A 14 -8.16 -3.34 10.42
N PRO A 15 -7.69 -3.34 9.14
CA PRO A 15 -7.54 -2.12 8.38
C PRO A 15 -8.88 -1.38 8.27
N VAL A 16 -8.82 -0.07 8.40
CA VAL A 16 -9.95 0.83 8.19
C VAL A 16 -9.61 1.87 7.13
N PRO A 17 -10.56 2.33 6.33
CA PRO A 17 -10.32 3.34 5.30
C PRO A 17 -9.60 4.56 5.88
N ALA A 18 -8.51 4.94 5.26
CA ALA A 18 -7.67 6.04 5.69
C ALA A 18 -7.22 6.88 4.50
N LYS A 19 -7.23 8.21 4.67
CA LYS A 19 -6.57 9.15 3.77
C LYS A 19 -5.09 9.15 4.08
N VAL A 20 -4.26 8.94 3.08
CA VAL A 20 -2.81 8.89 3.19
C VAL A 20 -2.22 10.02 2.35
N ARG A 21 -1.43 10.88 2.99
CA ARG A 21 -0.70 11.95 2.32
C ARG A 21 0.34 11.35 1.36
N ILE A 22 0.46 11.91 0.16
CA ILE A 22 1.41 11.48 -0.88
C ILE A 22 2.37 12.60 -1.30
N THR A 23 2.45 13.67 -0.51
CA THR A 23 3.34 14.81 -0.72
C THR A 23 4.23 15.01 0.50
N PRO A 24 5.48 15.47 0.32
CA PRO A 24 6.43 15.66 1.41
C PRO A 24 5.97 16.63 2.49
N VAL A 25 6.47 16.38 3.70
CA VAL A 25 6.44 17.28 4.86
C VAL A 25 7.88 17.62 5.19
N LYS A 26 8.15 18.89 5.46
CA LYS A 26 9.47 19.38 5.86
C LYS A 26 10.05 18.59 7.04
N GLY A 27 11.33 18.26 6.97
CA GLY A 27 12.08 17.63 8.06
C GLY A 27 12.86 16.40 7.65
N LYS A 28 13.55 15.81 8.61
CA LYS A 28 14.29 14.56 8.45
C LYS A 28 13.31 13.43 8.10
N ALA A 29 13.78 12.46 7.32
CA ALA A 29 12.89 11.44 6.80
C ALA A 29 13.54 10.06 6.68
N ILE A 30 12.75 9.02 6.91
CA ILE A 30 13.07 7.62 6.58
C ILE A 30 11.98 7.08 5.65
N LEU A 31 12.38 6.41 4.58
CA LEU A 31 11.52 5.68 3.67
C LEU A 31 11.56 4.20 4.00
N VAL A 32 10.40 3.59 4.22
CA VAL A 32 10.29 2.15 4.51
C VAL A 32 9.56 1.46 3.38
N SER A 33 10.21 0.47 2.77
CA SER A 33 9.66 -0.32 1.66
C SER A 33 9.69 -1.81 1.98
N GLY A 34 8.87 -2.57 1.28
CA GLY A 34 8.65 -3.99 1.51
C GLY A 34 7.28 -4.25 2.11
N HIS A 35 7.16 -5.28 2.98
CA HIS A 35 5.86 -5.77 3.44
C HIS A 35 5.76 -5.92 4.97
N ASP A 36 6.89 -5.95 5.70
CA ASP A 36 6.88 -6.29 7.12
C ASP A 36 6.37 -5.13 7.98
N LEU A 37 5.15 -5.29 8.50
CA LEU A 37 4.51 -4.32 9.39
C LEU A 37 5.12 -4.31 10.80
N GLY A 38 5.78 -5.41 11.19
CA GLY A 38 6.46 -5.51 12.49
C GLY A 38 7.71 -4.66 12.52
N ASP A 39 8.54 -4.74 11.48
CA ASP A 39 9.72 -3.89 11.31
C ASP A 39 9.32 -2.40 11.24
N LEU A 40 8.23 -2.09 10.53
CA LEU A 40 7.71 -0.72 10.51
C LEU A 40 7.27 -0.25 11.89
N GLU A 41 6.54 -1.08 12.66
CA GLU A 41 6.10 -0.72 14.01
C GLU A 41 7.32 -0.45 14.92
N GLU A 42 8.33 -1.32 14.84
CA GLU A 42 9.52 -1.17 15.66
C GLU A 42 10.31 0.10 15.30
N LEU A 43 10.46 0.40 14.02
CA LEU A 43 11.05 1.66 13.58
C LEU A 43 10.24 2.86 14.08
N LEU A 44 8.91 2.81 14.01
CA LEU A 44 8.04 3.88 14.52
C LEU A 44 8.20 4.09 16.02
N LYS A 45 8.38 3.04 16.83
CA LYS A 45 8.68 3.16 18.26
C LYS A 45 10.02 3.84 18.50
N GLN A 46 11.07 3.43 17.77
CA GLN A 46 12.42 3.96 17.95
C GLN A 46 12.58 5.39 17.43
N THR A 47 11.74 5.84 16.53
CA THR A 47 11.78 7.20 15.97
C THR A 47 10.80 8.16 16.63
N GLN A 48 10.00 7.67 17.60
CA GLN A 48 9.08 8.52 18.33
C GLN A 48 9.84 9.66 19.01
N ASP A 49 9.32 10.86 18.88
CA ASP A 49 9.88 12.10 19.46
C ASP A 49 11.27 12.53 18.93
N LEU A 50 11.79 11.89 17.87
CA LEU A 50 13.07 12.26 17.25
C LEU A 50 12.95 13.32 16.15
N GLY A 51 11.74 13.76 15.80
CA GLY A 51 11.51 14.73 14.73
C GLY A 51 11.82 14.19 13.33
N ILE A 52 11.70 12.88 13.14
CA ILE A 52 11.91 12.19 11.86
C ILE A 52 10.56 11.75 11.32
N ASN A 53 10.23 12.14 10.09
CA ASN A 53 9.05 11.71 9.38
C ASN A 53 9.27 10.34 8.74
N ILE A 54 8.36 9.40 8.95
CA ILE A 54 8.41 8.08 8.34
C ILE A 54 7.45 8.05 7.15
N TYR A 55 7.98 7.64 6.00
CA TYR A 55 7.21 7.45 4.77
C TYR A 55 7.20 5.97 4.40
N THR A 56 6.04 5.50 3.95
CA THR A 56 5.94 4.19 3.32
C THR A 56 6.22 4.28 1.82
N HIS A 57 6.66 3.18 1.23
CA HIS A 57 6.86 3.03 -0.21
C HIS A 57 6.31 1.69 -0.69
N GLY A 58 5.77 1.65 -1.90
CA GLY A 58 5.32 0.41 -2.51
C GLY A 58 4.28 -0.33 -1.65
N GLU A 59 4.52 -1.60 -1.43
CA GLU A 59 3.62 -2.48 -0.67
C GLU A 59 3.50 -2.15 0.82
N MET A 60 4.26 -1.19 1.33
CA MET A 60 4.08 -0.69 2.70
C MET A 60 2.93 0.33 2.83
N LEU A 61 2.40 0.89 1.73
CA LEU A 61 1.27 1.84 1.74
C LEU A 61 0.08 1.36 2.60
N PRO A 62 -0.37 0.10 2.55
CA PRO A 62 -1.52 -0.36 3.34
C PRO A 62 -1.34 -0.27 4.85
N ALA A 63 -0.11 -0.10 5.36
CA ALA A 63 0.17 0.10 6.79
C ALA A 63 -0.64 1.25 7.38
N HIS A 64 -0.90 2.30 6.60
CA HIS A 64 -1.70 3.46 7.01
C HIS A 64 -3.17 3.13 7.32
N GLY A 65 -3.68 1.98 6.87
CA GLY A 65 -5.02 1.51 7.21
C GLY A 65 -5.11 0.86 8.60
N TYR A 66 -4.00 0.38 9.16
CA TYR A 66 -4.00 -0.36 10.40
C TYR A 66 -4.04 0.57 11.63
N PRO A 67 -5.04 0.45 12.52
CA PRO A 67 -5.23 1.36 13.66
C PRO A 67 -4.01 1.50 14.57
N GLN A 68 -3.28 0.40 14.83
CA GLN A 68 -2.12 0.41 15.72
C GLN A 68 -0.87 1.05 15.08
N LEU A 69 -0.80 1.16 13.75
CA LEU A 69 0.29 1.84 13.04
C LEU A 69 -0.04 3.32 12.83
N LYS A 70 -1.24 3.63 12.36
CA LYS A 70 -1.61 5.03 12.10
C LYS A 70 -1.74 5.91 13.35
N LYS A 71 -1.67 5.34 14.55
CA LYS A 71 -1.61 6.12 15.80
C LYS A 71 -0.32 6.92 15.97
N TYR A 72 0.75 6.55 15.25
CA TYR A 72 2.02 7.26 15.29
C TYR A 72 1.93 8.51 14.40
N PRO A 73 1.98 9.72 14.97
CA PRO A 73 1.73 10.96 14.20
C PRO A 73 2.83 11.26 13.18
N HIS A 74 4.04 10.71 13.38
CA HIS A 74 5.18 10.86 12.49
C HIS A 74 5.22 9.82 11.35
N LEU A 75 4.23 8.91 11.26
CA LEU A 75 3.94 8.14 10.05
C LEU A 75 3.29 9.10 9.04
N ALA A 76 4.12 9.86 8.33
CA ALA A 76 3.72 11.08 7.65
C ALA A 76 2.94 10.86 6.35
N GLY A 77 3.22 9.78 5.64
CA GLY A 77 2.56 9.50 4.37
C GLY A 77 3.23 8.41 3.55
N ASN A 78 2.84 8.33 2.28
CA ASN A 78 3.46 7.46 1.29
C ASN A 78 4.27 8.29 0.29
N TYR A 79 5.48 7.86 -0.02
CA TYR A 79 6.34 8.48 -1.02
C TYR A 79 6.55 7.54 -2.19
N GLY A 80 6.41 8.08 -3.40
CA GLY A 80 6.67 7.30 -4.61
C GLY A 80 5.51 6.38 -5.04
N GLY A 81 5.88 5.29 -5.66
CA GLY A 81 4.98 4.34 -6.31
C GLY A 81 5.36 2.89 -6.08
N ALA A 82 5.38 2.11 -7.18
CA ALA A 82 5.69 0.69 -7.16
C ALA A 82 7.20 0.43 -7.20
N TRP A 83 7.59 -0.83 -6.97
CA TRP A 83 8.98 -1.26 -6.94
C TRP A 83 9.77 -0.95 -8.22
N GLN A 84 9.10 -0.86 -9.37
CA GLN A 84 9.74 -0.53 -10.65
C GLN A 84 10.37 0.87 -10.69
N ASP A 85 9.87 1.80 -9.87
CA ASP A 85 10.32 3.19 -9.84
C ASP A 85 11.42 3.46 -8.80
N GLN A 86 11.80 2.47 -7.98
CA GLN A 86 12.78 2.60 -6.89
C GLN A 86 14.05 3.33 -7.30
N ALA A 87 14.62 2.97 -8.45
CA ALA A 87 15.89 3.54 -8.86
C ALA A 87 15.86 5.07 -8.99
N ARG A 88 14.72 5.65 -9.37
CA ARG A 88 14.51 7.10 -9.44
C ARG A 88 14.07 7.65 -8.09
N GLU A 89 13.07 7.04 -7.49
CA GLU A 89 12.43 7.54 -6.27
C GLU A 89 13.36 7.49 -5.05
N PHE A 90 14.21 6.46 -4.96
CA PHE A 90 15.19 6.35 -3.89
C PHE A 90 16.37 7.31 -4.09
N ASP A 91 16.72 7.62 -5.34
CA ASP A 91 17.71 8.64 -5.67
C ASP A 91 17.25 10.04 -5.23
N GLU A 92 16.00 10.37 -5.52
CA GLU A 92 15.37 11.65 -5.21
C GLU A 92 14.99 11.81 -3.72
N PHE A 93 14.82 10.72 -2.97
CA PHE A 93 14.42 10.77 -1.57
C PHE A 93 15.55 11.31 -0.68
N PRO A 94 15.37 12.41 0.10
CA PRO A 94 16.45 13.10 0.80
C PRO A 94 16.76 12.51 2.19
N GLY A 95 16.46 11.25 2.47
CA GLY A 95 16.59 10.59 3.77
C GLY A 95 17.18 9.21 3.71
N ALA A 96 17.15 8.46 4.80
CA ALA A 96 17.53 7.05 4.84
C ALA A 96 16.41 6.16 4.31
N ILE A 97 16.77 4.97 3.82
CA ILE A 97 15.85 4.01 3.21
C ILE A 97 16.02 2.65 3.91
N LEU A 98 14.92 2.03 4.32
CA LEU A 98 14.88 0.70 4.91
C LEU A 98 14.06 -0.24 4.04
N MET A 99 14.68 -1.34 3.61
CA MET A 99 14.03 -2.45 2.92
C MET A 99 13.78 -3.60 3.89
N THR A 100 12.52 -3.99 4.06
CA THR A 100 12.10 -5.00 5.05
C THR A 100 11.90 -6.40 4.46
N THR A 101 11.57 -6.47 3.18
CA THR A 101 11.36 -7.75 2.46
C THR A 101 11.80 -7.62 1.01
N ASN A 102 11.39 -8.55 0.13
CA ASN A 102 11.62 -8.51 -1.31
C ASN A 102 11.20 -7.15 -1.95
N CYS A 103 11.18 -7.08 -3.25
CA CYS A 103 10.99 -5.86 -4.06
C CYS A 103 12.21 -4.93 -4.13
N ILE A 104 13.35 -5.28 -3.54
CA ILE A 104 14.58 -4.50 -3.69
C ILE A 104 15.11 -4.62 -5.14
N GLN A 105 15.45 -3.48 -5.72
CA GLN A 105 16.18 -3.36 -6.99
C GLN A 105 17.68 -3.16 -6.70
N GLU A 106 18.53 -3.38 -7.71
CA GLU A 106 19.95 -3.03 -7.61
C GLU A 106 20.14 -1.58 -7.17
N PRO A 107 20.71 -1.34 -5.97
CA PRO A 107 20.90 0.00 -5.45
C PRO A 107 21.92 0.77 -6.28
N ARG A 108 21.60 2.03 -6.58
CA ARG A 108 22.53 2.93 -7.28
C ARG A 108 23.57 3.50 -6.35
N ALA A 109 24.74 3.85 -6.89
CA ALA A 109 25.82 4.50 -6.14
C ALA A 109 25.39 5.79 -5.42
N SER A 110 24.37 6.49 -5.93
CA SER A 110 23.84 7.72 -5.38
C SER A 110 23.09 7.58 -4.04
N TYR A 111 22.65 6.36 -3.71
CA TYR A 111 21.93 6.10 -2.44
C TYR A 111 22.38 4.84 -1.70
N ILE A 112 23.42 4.13 -2.18
CA ILE A 112 23.87 2.88 -1.56
C ILE A 112 24.33 3.08 -0.10
N ASP A 113 24.87 4.25 0.24
CA ASP A 113 25.36 4.57 1.59
C ASP A 113 24.22 4.90 2.59
N ARG A 114 23.00 5.09 2.11
CA ARG A 114 21.83 5.45 2.93
C ARG A 114 20.65 4.50 2.78
N ILE A 115 20.82 3.37 2.07
CA ILE A 115 19.89 2.25 2.03
C ILE A 115 20.36 1.15 2.96
N PHE A 116 19.41 0.54 3.65
CA PHE A 116 19.61 -0.54 4.60
C PHE A 116 18.62 -1.66 4.30
N THR A 117 18.99 -2.87 4.65
CA THR A 117 18.11 -4.05 4.60
C THR A 117 17.95 -4.64 5.98
N CYS A 118 16.85 -5.34 6.26
CA CYS A 118 16.63 -6.11 7.48
C CYS A 118 15.86 -7.39 7.19
N GLY A 119 15.69 -8.25 8.21
CA GLY A 119 14.92 -9.48 8.09
C GLY A 119 15.48 -10.45 7.04
N LEU A 120 14.64 -10.83 6.08
CA LEU A 120 15.00 -11.85 5.07
C LEU A 120 15.60 -11.25 3.79
N VAL A 121 15.61 -9.94 3.62
CA VAL A 121 16.15 -9.29 2.42
C VAL A 121 17.57 -8.80 2.68
N ALA A 122 18.45 -9.03 1.72
CA ALA A 122 19.80 -8.52 1.71
C ALA A 122 20.23 -8.19 0.28
N TRP A 123 21.24 -7.31 0.14
CA TRP A 123 21.85 -6.99 -1.14
C TRP A 123 23.37 -6.81 -0.98
N PRO A 124 24.21 -7.32 -1.88
CA PRO A 124 25.65 -7.14 -1.80
C PRO A 124 26.04 -5.66 -1.71
N GLY A 125 26.85 -5.31 -0.70
CA GLY A 125 27.30 -3.93 -0.48
C GLY A 125 26.31 -3.03 0.26
N VAL A 126 25.09 -3.48 0.54
CA VAL A 126 24.11 -2.78 1.39
C VAL A 126 24.28 -3.22 2.83
N ARG A 127 24.24 -2.26 3.76
CA ARG A 127 24.29 -2.54 5.19
C ARG A 127 23.03 -3.28 5.64
N HIS A 128 23.22 -4.48 6.18
CA HIS A 128 22.14 -5.25 6.77
C HIS A 128 22.00 -4.95 8.26
N ILE A 129 20.78 -4.87 8.75
CA ILE A 129 20.43 -4.69 10.16
C ILE A 129 20.03 -6.07 10.71
N ASP A 130 20.85 -6.61 11.58
CA ASP A 130 20.54 -7.84 12.30
C ASP A 130 19.65 -7.52 13.51
N GLY A 131 18.48 -8.16 13.57
CA GLY A 131 17.49 -7.90 14.63
C GLY A 131 16.71 -6.59 14.41
N GLU A 132 16.30 -5.98 15.52
CA GLU A 132 15.35 -4.84 15.51
C GLU A 132 16.01 -3.51 15.96
N ASP A 133 17.34 -3.39 15.96
CA ASP A 133 18.02 -2.12 16.29
C ASP A 133 18.22 -1.26 15.04
N PHE A 134 17.32 -0.34 14.80
CA PHE A 134 17.36 0.59 13.67
C PHE A 134 18.19 1.87 13.91
N SER A 135 18.99 1.92 15.00
CA SER A 135 19.88 3.06 15.27
C SER A 135 20.76 3.49 14.08
N PRO A 136 21.30 2.56 13.23
CA PRO A 136 22.06 2.97 12.06
C PRO A 136 21.23 3.69 10.99
N VAL A 137 19.97 3.28 10.79
CA VAL A 137 19.03 3.92 9.86
C VAL A 137 18.65 5.30 10.37
N ILE A 138 18.38 5.42 11.66
CA ILE A 138 18.05 6.67 12.36
C ILE A 138 19.23 7.65 12.25
N ALA A 139 20.45 7.20 12.51
CA ALA A 139 21.65 8.05 12.40
C ALA A 139 21.85 8.55 10.95
N ALA A 140 21.64 7.70 9.96
CA ALA A 140 21.72 8.09 8.55
C ALA A 140 20.64 9.11 8.18
N ALA A 141 19.41 8.97 8.69
CA ALA A 141 18.33 9.93 8.46
C ALA A 141 18.63 11.30 9.12
N GLN A 142 19.19 11.29 10.32
CA GLN A 142 19.61 12.51 11.00
C GLN A 142 20.73 13.25 10.26
N ALA A 143 21.66 12.52 9.65
CA ALA A 143 22.75 13.09 8.85
C ALA A 143 22.28 13.58 7.47
N ALA A 144 21.24 12.99 6.91
CA ALA A 144 20.69 13.36 5.59
C ALA A 144 20.02 14.75 5.62
N PRO A 145 19.88 15.44 4.46
CA PRO A 145 19.28 16.78 4.43
C PRO A 145 17.81 16.80 4.90
N GLY A 146 17.02 15.79 4.56
CA GLY A 146 15.58 15.81 4.74
C GLY A 146 14.87 16.71 3.72
N PHE A 147 13.55 16.78 3.78
CA PHE A 147 12.76 17.66 2.93
C PHE A 147 12.88 19.12 3.40
N ALA A 148 13.14 20.02 2.46
CA ALA A 148 13.39 21.44 2.75
C ALA A 148 12.12 22.22 3.12
N GLU A 149 10.97 21.81 2.57
CA GLU A 149 9.68 22.50 2.71
C GLU A 149 8.51 21.53 2.70
N ASP A 150 7.36 22.01 3.13
CA ASP A 150 6.09 21.29 2.99
C ASP A 150 5.54 21.48 1.58
N GLU A 151 5.12 20.40 0.94
CA GLU A 151 4.32 20.50 -0.26
C GLU A 151 2.81 20.57 0.08
N PRO A 152 1.98 21.19 -0.80
CA PRO A 152 0.52 21.15 -0.65
C PRO A 152 0.01 19.72 -0.48
N GLU A 153 -0.85 19.51 0.52
CA GLU A 153 -1.34 18.18 0.82
C GLU A 153 -2.15 17.58 -0.35
N LYS A 154 -1.75 16.39 -0.77
CA LYS A 154 -2.51 15.51 -1.65
C LYS A 154 -2.64 14.16 -0.97
N THR A 155 -3.80 13.54 -1.09
CA THR A 155 -4.07 12.26 -0.41
C THR A 155 -4.65 11.23 -1.37
N ILE A 156 -4.43 9.96 -1.03
CA ILE A 156 -5.10 8.79 -1.61
C ILE A 156 -5.80 8.00 -0.51
N LEU A 157 -6.66 7.07 -0.89
CA LEU A 157 -7.35 6.17 0.04
C LEU A 157 -6.75 4.78 0.02
N THR A 158 -6.63 4.17 1.20
CA THR A 158 -6.27 2.77 1.41
C THR A 158 -7.05 2.19 2.59
N GLY A 159 -6.86 0.90 2.90
CA GLY A 159 -7.41 0.29 4.12
C GLY A 159 -8.78 -0.37 3.95
N PHE A 160 -9.18 -0.70 2.72
CA PHE A 160 -10.42 -1.41 2.43
C PHE A 160 -10.25 -2.94 2.52
N GLY A 161 -9.61 -3.44 3.59
CA GLY A 161 -9.54 -4.87 3.85
C GLY A 161 -10.92 -5.50 4.01
N HIS A 162 -10.99 -6.85 3.97
CA HIS A 162 -12.28 -7.58 3.96
C HIS A 162 -13.22 -7.14 5.09
N ASN A 163 -12.73 -6.91 6.31
CA ASN A 163 -13.59 -6.48 7.43
C ASN A 163 -14.28 -5.13 7.16
N SER A 164 -13.57 -4.17 6.58
CA SER A 164 -14.12 -2.85 6.23
C SER A 164 -15.15 -2.94 5.10
N VAL A 165 -14.86 -3.74 4.07
CA VAL A 165 -15.79 -3.93 2.93
C VAL A 165 -17.03 -4.70 3.37
N LEU A 166 -16.88 -5.77 4.16
CA LEU A 166 -18.00 -6.54 4.69
C LEU A 166 -18.82 -5.76 5.71
N GLY A 167 -18.21 -4.82 6.44
CA GLY A 167 -18.94 -3.87 7.27
C GLY A 167 -19.89 -2.94 6.50
N ALA A 168 -19.64 -2.76 5.19
CA ALA A 168 -20.52 -2.03 4.27
C ALA A 168 -21.37 -2.95 3.37
N ALA A 169 -21.43 -4.25 3.67
CA ALA A 169 -22.06 -5.26 2.79
C ALA A 169 -23.52 -4.94 2.46
N ASP A 170 -24.32 -4.52 3.44
CA ASP A 170 -25.74 -4.18 3.21
C ASP A 170 -25.88 -3.05 2.18
N LYS A 171 -25.01 -2.05 2.25
CA LYS A 171 -24.99 -0.93 1.32
C LYS A 171 -24.56 -1.37 -0.08
N ILE A 172 -23.52 -2.20 -0.17
CA ILE A 172 -23.04 -2.76 -1.44
C ILE A 172 -24.12 -3.64 -2.08
N VAL A 173 -24.71 -4.57 -1.33
CA VAL A 173 -25.78 -5.44 -1.79
C VAL A 173 -27.01 -4.63 -2.21
N GLY A 174 -27.36 -3.58 -1.47
CA GLY A 174 -28.42 -2.65 -1.83
C GLY A 174 -28.16 -1.96 -3.17
N ALA A 175 -26.95 -1.44 -3.36
CA ALA A 175 -26.54 -0.78 -4.60
C ALA A 175 -26.51 -1.73 -5.82
N VAL A 176 -26.14 -3.00 -5.62
CA VAL A 176 -26.23 -4.02 -6.66
C VAL A 176 -27.69 -4.34 -6.99
N LYS A 177 -28.56 -4.54 -6.00
CA LYS A 177 -29.99 -4.83 -6.19
C LYS A 177 -30.74 -3.68 -6.85
N SER A 178 -30.38 -2.43 -6.57
CA SER A 178 -30.94 -1.24 -7.22
C SER A 178 -30.42 -1.03 -8.66
N GLY A 179 -29.35 -1.74 -9.05
CA GLY A 179 -28.67 -1.56 -10.34
C GLY A 179 -27.70 -0.36 -10.38
N ALA A 180 -27.43 0.29 -9.25
CA ALA A 180 -26.43 1.35 -9.13
C ALA A 180 -25.01 0.79 -9.30
N ILE A 181 -24.76 -0.43 -8.82
CA ILE A 181 -23.52 -1.19 -9.08
C ILE A 181 -23.88 -2.38 -9.97
N LYS A 182 -23.27 -2.45 -11.15
CA LYS A 182 -23.52 -3.53 -12.11
C LYS A 182 -22.39 -4.54 -12.18
N HIS A 183 -21.16 -4.12 -11.86
CA HIS A 183 -19.99 -4.99 -11.98
C HIS A 183 -18.88 -4.61 -11.00
N PHE A 184 -18.03 -5.58 -10.70
CA PHE A 184 -16.80 -5.40 -9.93
C PHE A 184 -15.61 -5.82 -10.79
N PHE A 185 -14.56 -5.00 -10.80
CA PHE A 185 -13.31 -5.32 -11.46
C PHE A 185 -12.19 -5.37 -10.41
N LEU A 186 -11.56 -6.52 -10.25
CA LEU A 186 -10.36 -6.64 -9.43
C LEU A 186 -9.13 -6.44 -10.33
N ILE A 187 -8.50 -5.28 -10.22
CA ILE A 187 -7.33 -4.90 -11.02
C ILE A 187 -6.12 -4.87 -10.09
N GLY A 188 -5.13 -5.75 -10.32
CA GLY A 188 -4.00 -5.85 -9.40
C GLY A 188 -2.83 -6.68 -9.91
N GLY A 189 -1.91 -7.01 -9.00
CA GLY A 189 -0.69 -7.74 -9.27
C GLY A 189 0.57 -6.89 -9.12
N CYS A 190 1.73 -7.43 -9.49
CA CYS A 190 3.03 -6.78 -9.29
C CYS A 190 3.42 -5.76 -10.37
N ASP A 191 2.66 -5.62 -11.45
CA ASP A 191 2.94 -4.66 -12.54
C ASP A 191 2.42 -3.25 -12.23
N GLY A 192 3.18 -2.50 -11.42
CA GLY A 192 2.78 -1.17 -10.95
C GLY A 192 3.20 0.01 -11.82
N ALA A 193 4.25 -0.11 -12.66
CA ALA A 193 4.79 1.08 -13.32
C ALA A 193 5.63 0.84 -14.58
N LYS A 194 5.82 -0.39 -15.06
CA LYS A 194 6.73 -0.62 -16.20
C LYS A 194 6.32 0.18 -17.43
N PRO A 195 7.20 1.03 -17.98
CA PRO A 195 6.94 1.83 -19.18
C PRO A 195 6.52 0.97 -20.39
N GLY A 196 5.62 1.49 -21.20
CA GLY A 196 5.11 0.80 -22.40
C GLY A 196 4.08 -0.29 -22.13
N ARG A 197 3.70 -0.52 -20.87
CA ARG A 197 2.64 -1.45 -20.47
C ARG A 197 1.49 -0.72 -19.76
N ASN A 198 0.72 0.07 -20.53
CA ASN A 198 -0.36 0.91 -19.97
C ASN A 198 -1.72 0.20 -19.86
N TYR A 199 -1.79 -1.09 -20.21
CA TYR A 199 -3.03 -1.86 -20.25
C TYR A 199 -3.87 -1.69 -18.98
N TYR A 200 -3.27 -1.85 -17.80
CA TYR A 200 -4.01 -1.78 -16.52
C TYR A 200 -4.49 -0.37 -16.20
N THR A 201 -3.72 0.66 -16.54
CA THR A 201 -4.12 2.07 -16.41
C THR A 201 -5.30 2.38 -17.33
N GLU A 202 -5.16 2.06 -18.61
CA GLU A 202 -6.21 2.29 -19.62
C GLU A 202 -7.48 1.50 -19.29
N PHE A 203 -7.32 0.26 -18.80
CA PHE A 203 -8.46 -0.55 -18.37
C PHE A 203 -9.20 0.11 -17.21
N ALA A 204 -8.48 0.53 -16.15
CA ALA A 204 -9.08 1.18 -14.99
C ALA A 204 -9.84 2.47 -15.38
N GLN A 205 -9.27 3.28 -16.28
CA GLN A 205 -9.88 4.49 -16.80
C GLN A 205 -11.14 4.20 -17.64
N ALA A 206 -11.16 3.05 -18.34
CA ALA A 206 -12.28 2.61 -19.16
C ALA A 206 -13.40 1.90 -18.38
N VAL A 207 -13.20 1.59 -17.08
CA VAL A 207 -14.22 0.94 -16.25
C VAL A 207 -15.50 1.78 -16.21
N PRO A 208 -16.67 1.18 -16.53
CA PRO A 208 -17.96 1.89 -16.51
C PRO A 208 -18.24 2.58 -15.18
N LYS A 209 -18.90 3.75 -15.21
CA LYS A 209 -19.16 4.55 -13.99
C LYS A 209 -20.09 3.87 -13.00
N ASP A 210 -20.87 2.89 -13.42
CA ASP A 210 -21.73 2.03 -12.61
C ASP A 210 -21.04 0.74 -12.15
N SER A 211 -19.69 0.74 -12.09
CA SER A 211 -18.90 -0.40 -11.67
C SER A 211 -17.86 -0.01 -10.63
N MET A 212 -17.56 -0.94 -9.71
CA MET A 212 -16.57 -0.78 -8.66
C MET A 212 -15.22 -1.32 -9.11
N ILE A 213 -14.15 -0.69 -8.65
CA ILE A 213 -12.77 -1.15 -8.83
C ILE A 213 -12.22 -1.59 -7.48
N LEU A 214 -11.86 -2.86 -7.38
CA LEU A 214 -11.07 -3.39 -6.28
C LEU A 214 -9.62 -3.44 -6.73
N THR A 215 -8.68 -3.08 -5.87
CA THR A 215 -7.26 -3.16 -6.22
C THR A 215 -6.44 -3.66 -5.04
N LEU A 216 -5.28 -4.23 -5.33
CA LEU A 216 -4.30 -4.66 -4.34
C LEU A 216 -2.92 -4.81 -5.00
N ALA A 217 -1.88 -4.97 -4.20
CA ALA A 217 -0.50 -5.11 -4.65
C ALA A 217 0.04 -3.86 -5.37
N CYS A 218 1.19 -3.96 -6.02
CA CYS A 218 1.82 -2.85 -6.72
C CYS A 218 0.99 -2.31 -7.91
N GLY A 219 0.11 -3.14 -8.49
CA GLY A 219 -0.75 -2.75 -9.61
C GLY A 219 -1.61 -1.52 -9.35
N LYS A 220 -1.97 -1.26 -8.08
CA LYS A 220 -2.69 -0.06 -7.66
C LYS A 220 -2.00 1.25 -8.06
N PHE A 221 -0.66 1.29 -8.06
CA PHE A 221 0.11 2.51 -8.33
C PHE A 221 -0.02 3.02 -9.76
N ARG A 222 -0.57 2.22 -10.66
CA ARG A 222 -0.88 2.66 -12.01
C ARG A 222 -2.02 3.66 -12.09
N PHE A 223 -2.91 3.68 -11.08
CA PHE A 223 -4.13 4.50 -11.12
C PHE A 223 -4.64 4.98 -9.76
N ASN A 224 -4.04 4.62 -8.63
CA ASN A 224 -4.55 4.99 -7.31
C ASN A 224 -4.46 6.49 -6.97
N LYS A 225 -3.78 7.27 -7.83
CA LYS A 225 -3.71 8.73 -7.73
C LYS A 225 -4.78 9.43 -8.58
N GLU A 226 -5.60 8.65 -9.31
CA GLU A 226 -6.69 9.17 -10.14
C GLU A 226 -8.02 9.21 -9.37
N GLU A 227 -8.91 10.09 -9.79
CA GLU A 227 -10.24 10.25 -9.19
C GLU A 227 -11.28 9.39 -9.92
N PHE A 228 -11.77 8.35 -9.27
CA PHE A 228 -12.83 7.49 -9.84
C PHE A 228 -14.23 7.89 -9.39
N GLY A 229 -14.36 8.77 -8.39
CA GLY A 229 -15.64 9.19 -7.83
C GLY A 229 -16.26 8.16 -6.87
N GLU A 230 -17.58 8.26 -6.71
CA GLU A 230 -18.36 7.45 -5.75
C GLU A 230 -19.62 6.88 -6.39
N ILE A 231 -20.12 5.76 -5.86
CA ILE A 231 -21.44 5.20 -6.13
C ILE A 231 -22.19 5.07 -4.79
N GLU A 232 -23.36 5.71 -4.68
CA GLU A 232 -24.17 5.67 -3.44
C GLU A 232 -23.37 6.08 -2.18
N GLY A 233 -22.38 7.00 -2.33
CA GLY A 233 -21.47 7.41 -1.26
C GLY A 233 -20.48 6.32 -0.82
N LEU A 234 -20.18 5.35 -1.69
CA LEU A 234 -19.07 4.42 -1.58
C LEU A 234 -17.99 4.83 -2.58
N PRO A 235 -16.72 4.98 -2.19
CA PRO A 235 -15.64 5.19 -3.16
C PRO A 235 -15.63 4.09 -4.21
N ARG A 236 -15.51 4.44 -5.48
CA ARG A 236 -15.47 3.44 -6.56
C ARG A 236 -14.17 2.65 -6.60
N LEU A 237 -13.07 3.22 -6.09
CA LEU A 237 -11.78 2.54 -5.97
C LEU A 237 -11.57 2.10 -4.51
N LEU A 238 -11.43 0.80 -4.29
CA LEU A 238 -11.18 0.20 -2.99
C LEU A 238 -9.81 -0.49 -3.00
N ASP A 239 -8.83 0.08 -2.32
CA ASP A 239 -7.52 -0.55 -2.11
C ASP A 239 -7.59 -1.54 -0.95
N LEU A 240 -7.55 -2.83 -1.28
CA LEU A 240 -7.69 -3.95 -0.36
C LEU A 240 -6.43 -4.22 0.48
N GLY A 241 -5.25 -3.77 0.00
CA GLY A 241 -4.00 -3.95 0.74
C GLY A 241 -2.80 -4.40 -0.09
N GLN A 242 -1.90 -5.13 0.57
CA GLN A 242 -0.70 -5.73 -0.03
C GLN A 242 -1.05 -6.90 -0.96
N CYS A 243 -0.06 -7.46 -1.66
CA CYS A 243 -0.26 -8.62 -2.52
C CYS A 243 -0.78 -9.85 -1.73
N ASN A 244 -0.32 -10.05 -0.49
CA ASN A 244 -0.84 -11.10 0.39
C ASN A 244 -2.30 -10.86 0.82
N ASP A 245 -2.82 -9.63 0.73
CA ASP A 245 -4.23 -9.28 0.96
C ASP A 245 -5.16 -9.73 -0.18
N ALA A 246 -4.65 -10.49 -1.17
CA ALA A 246 -5.49 -11.32 -2.05
C ALA A 246 -6.44 -12.21 -1.23
N TYR A 247 -6.07 -12.54 0.01
CA TYR A 247 -6.98 -13.17 0.97
C TYR A 247 -8.25 -12.34 1.22
N SER A 248 -8.12 -11.02 1.39
CA SER A 248 -9.26 -10.11 1.52
C SER A 248 -10.17 -10.16 0.28
N ALA A 249 -9.59 -10.19 -0.93
CA ALA A 249 -10.37 -10.31 -2.15
C ALA A 249 -11.19 -11.61 -2.19
N VAL A 250 -10.59 -12.74 -1.81
CA VAL A 250 -11.28 -14.05 -1.72
C VAL A 250 -12.41 -13.99 -0.68
N LYS A 251 -12.17 -13.40 0.49
CA LYS A 251 -13.19 -13.26 1.55
C LYS A 251 -14.38 -12.42 1.09
N ILE A 252 -14.10 -11.30 0.41
CA ILE A 252 -15.13 -10.40 -0.12
C ILE A 252 -15.95 -11.12 -1.19
N ALA A 253 -15.30 -11.77 -2.17
CA ALA A 253 -16.00 -12.51 -3.21
C ALA A 253 -16.88 -13.65 -2.65
N SER A 254 -16.36 -14.42 -1.68
CA SER A 254 -17.13 -15.49 -1.03
C SER A 254 -18.36 -14.96 -0.29
N ALA A 255 -18.22 -13.86 0.44
CA ALA A 255 -19.34 -13.27 1.18
C ALA A 255 -20.39 -12.65 0.23
N LEU A 256 -19.97 -12.03 -0.87
CA LEU A 256 -20.91 -11.55 -1.90
C LEU A 256 -21.67 -12.71 -2.56
N ALA A 257 -20.99 -13.80 -2.89
CA ALA A 257 -21.62 -15.00 -3.46
C ALA A 257 -22.69 -15.58 -2.51
N GLU A 258 -22.37 -15.65 -1.21
CA GLU A 258 -23.33 -16.07 -0.18
C GLU A 258 -24.53 -15.11 -0.11
N ALA A 259 -24.29 -13.79 -0.07
CA ALA A 259 -25.35 -12.77 0.00
C ALA A 259 -26.29 -12.78 -1.21
N PHE A 260 -25.79 -13.18 -2.38
CA PHE A 260 -26.58 -13.32 -3.61
C PHE A 260 -27.07 -14.74 -3.85
N SER A 261 -26.77 -15.69 -2.95
CA SER A 261 -27.13 -17.12 -3.10
C SER A 261 -26.68 -17.73 -4.43
N CYS A 262 -25.44 -17.43 -4.84
CA CYS A 262 -24.84 -17.89 -6.09
C CYS A 262 -23.42 -18.43 -5.87
N GLY A 263 -22.81 -19.02 -6.89
CA GLY A 263 -21.39 -19.37 -6.87
C GLY A 263 -20.51 -18.13 -7.09
N VAL A 264 -19.23 -18.20 -6.66
CA VAL A 264 -18.28 -17.11 -6.90
C VAL A 264 -18.11 -16.81 -8.40
N ASN A 265 -18.20 -17.84 -9.25
CA ASN A 265 -18.09 -17.68 -10.69
C ASN A 265 -19.34 -17.05 -11.35
N ASP A 266 -20.45 -16.98 -10.61
CA ASP A 266 -21.70 -16.38 -11.09
C ASP A 266 -21.80 -14.90 -10.69
N LEU A 267 -20.84 -14.39 -9.89
CA LEU A 267 -20.78 -12.97 -9.53
C LEU A 267 -20.45 -12.10 -10.74
N PRO A 268 -20.98 -10.87 -10.81
CA PRO A 268 -20.55 -9.88 -11.79
C PRO A 268 -19.15 -9.33 -11.41
N LEU A 269 -18.16 -10.22 -11.39
CA LEU A 269 -16.77 -9.95 -10.98
C LEU A 269 -15.82 -10.40 -12.08
N SER A 270 -14.95 -9.50 -12.54
CA SER A 270 -13.86 -9.80 -13.46
C SER A 270 -12.50 -9.59 -12.81
N LEU A 271 -11.58 -10.51 -13.03
CA LEU A 271 -10.21 -10.45 -12.52
C LEU A 271 -9.27 -9.98 -13.64
N ILE A 272 -8.64 -8.84 -13.44
CA ILE A 272 -7.69 -8.20 -14.37
C ILE A 272 -6.34 -8.16 -13.66
N LEU A 273 -5.65 -9.28 -13.71
CA LEU A 273 -4.45 -9.49 -12.89
C LEU A 273 -3.20 -9.60 -13.77
N SER A 274 -2.13 -8.99 -13.32
CA SER A 274 -0.78 -9.28 -13.79
C SER A 274 -0.20 -10.49 -13.03
N TRP A 275 1.11 -10.62 -12.92
CA TRP A 275 1.72 -11.64 -12.07
C TRP A 275 1.79 -11.19 -10.60
N TYR A 276 2.11 -12.14 -9.72
CA TYR A 276 2.46 -11.91 -8.32
C TYR A 276 3.85 -12.50 -8.07
N GLU A 277 4.72 -11.73 -7.38
CA GLU A 277 6.07 -12.15 -7.01
C GLU A 277 6.13 -12.92 -5.68
N GLN A 278 5.09 -12.85 -4.87
CA GLN A 278 4.95 -13.53 -3.58
C GLN A 278 3.99 -14.71 -3.63
#